data_77df2625212f468ea2b597ccedcd00e3
#
_entry.id   77df2625212f468ea2b597ccedcd00e3
#
_cell.length_a   1.000
_cell.length_b   1.000
_cell.length_c   1.000
_cell.angle_alpha   90.00
_cell.angle_beta   90.00
_cell.angle_gamma   90.00
#
_symmetry.space_group_name_H-M   'P 1'
#
loop_
_entity.id
_entity.type
_entity.pdbx_description
1 polymer ?
#
loop_
_entity_poly.entity_id
_entity_poly.type
_entity_poly.pdbx_seq_one_letter_code
_entity_poly.pdbx_strand_id
1 'polypeptide(L)'
;MRGMLARWPETPHCSYTRDGASSLNLRGFLRLFTHIQLLPILESGEETTLVGGQAVMEGVMMRSPHSYCVAVRKSSGEIVTEEKPLAKLSDRHPAFKLPVLRGVGTLCQAMWLGMKALHFSANHLAEDLDGDKASKKEKKELSSWAMWANVGFSLAFFIFLYKFVPLYLATWFGHLVPAAGSRFGINMVDGLIRLVLFLGFLYLISRMKDIRRVFEYHGAEHKVVFNFESGQPVTVENAQQFVTWHPRCGTSFLLVVMVTAMAIYALLPFDSFTAKFIARIALLPVIIGVSYELIRFAAKRRQGLMAVLTQPGLWLQRITTQPPSNAQAEVAIHALNHAMELEKAQGGELVIA
;
A
#
# COMPACT_ATOMS: atom_id res chain seq x y z
N MET A 1 -1.75 14.37 -55.16
CA MET A 1 -1.65 13.33 -54.13
C MET A 1 -2.34 13.82 -52.86
N ARG A 2 -3.55 13.34 -52.59
CA ARG A 2 -4.39 13.83 -51.49
C ARG A 2 -4.15 12.95 -50.28
N GLY A 3 -3.74 13.57 -49.15
CA GLY A 3 -3.54 12.90 -47.88
C GLY A 3 -4.88 12.58 -47.18
N MET A 4 -5.02 11.33 -46.76
CA MET A 4 -6.11 10.83 -45.96
C MET A 4 -5.86 11.22 -44.49
N LEU A 5 -6.63 12.21 -43.98
CA LEU A 5 -6.72 12.50 -42.54
C LEU A 5 -7.76 11.54 -41.93
N ALA A 6 -7.31 10.62 -41.09
CA ALA A 6 -8.17 9.78 -40.30
C ALA A 6 -8.90 10.63 -39.26
N ARG A 7 -10.25 10.64 -39.31
CA ARG A 7 -11.11 11.27 -38.28
C ARG A 7 -11.22 10.32 -37.09
N TRP A 8 -10.94 10.86 -35.91
CA TRP A 8 -11.24 10.21 -34.63
C TRP A 8 -12.74 10.28 -34.37
N PRO A 9 -13.38 9.24 -33.82
CA PRO A 9 -14.78 9.28 -33.46
C PRO A 9 -15.01 10.22 -32.27
N GLU A 10 -16.03 11.07 -32.38
CA GLU A 10 -16.46 12.02 -31.37
C GLU A 10 -17.00 11.28 -30.14
N THR A 11 -16.58 11.68 -28.96
CA THR A 11 -17.06 11.18 -27.68
C THR A 11 -18.52 11.61 -27.46
N PRO A 12 -19.43 10.73 -27.03
CA PRO A 12 -20.80 11.13 -26.69
C PRO A 12 -20.83 12.02 -25.46
N HIS A 13 -21.36 13.25 -25.61
CA HIS A 13 -21.69 14.13 -24.51
C HIS A 13 -22.75 13.49 -23.62
N CYS A 14 -22.38 13.16 -22.38
CA CYS A 14 -23.31 12.73 -21.35
C CYS A 14 -23.87 13.97 -20.64
N SER A 15 -25.10 14.37 -21.04
CA SER A 15 -25.87 15.39 -20.34
C SER A 15 -26.44 14.78 -19.05
N TYR A 16 -25.97 15.26 -17.92
CA TYR A 16 -26.49 14.90 -16.60
C TYR A 16 -27.72 15.77 -16.27
N THR A 17 -28.89 15.21 -16.41
CA THR A 17 -30.13 15.83 -15.89
C THR A 17 -30.31 15.46 -14.42
N ARG A 18 -30.45 16.49 -13.62
CA ARG A 18 -30.66 16.46 -12.17
C ARG A 18 -32.18 16.33 -11.94
N ASP A 19 -32.69 15.11 -11.72
CA ASP A 19 -34.02 14.91 -11.16
C ASP A 19 -34.15 13.57 -10.43
N GLY A 20 -34.69 13.61 -9.21
CA GLY A 20 -35.33 12.49 -8.53
C GLY A 20 -34.52 11.72 -7.52
N ALA A 21 -34.70 12.08 -6.23
CA ALA A 21 -34.44 11.19 -5.10
C ALA A 21 -35.27 9.91 -5.24
N SER A 22 -34.68 8.82 -5.70
CA SER A 22 -35.30 7.50 -5.71
C SER A 22 -34.47 6.49 -4.97
N SER A 23 -35.14 5.75 -4.09
CA SER A 23 -34.74 4.57 -3.31
C SER A 23 -33.51 3.84 -3.89
N LEU A 24 -32.46 3.72 -3.08
CA LEU A 24 -31.26 2.95 -3.37
C LEU A 24 -31.64 1.45 -3.53
N ASN A 25 -32.01 1.04 -4.73
CA ASN A 25 -32.15 -0.34 -5.12
C ASN A 25 -30.76 -1.00 -5.16
N LEU A 26 -30.66 -2.22 -4.62
CA LEU A 26 -29.44 -3.04 -4.63
C LEU A 26 -28.80 -3.11 -6.03
N ARG A 27 -29.58 -3.05 -7.12
CA ARG A 27 -29.09 -2.98 -8.50
C ARG A 27 -28.43 -1.62 -8.84
N GLY A 28 -28.94 -0.50 -8.29
CA GLY A 28 -28.32 0.82 -8.43
C GLY A 28 -27.02 0.90 -7.63
N PHE A 29 -27.02 0.33 -6.45
CA PHE A 29 -25.82 0.20 -5.60
C PHE A 29 -24.74 -0.65 -6.30
N LEU A 30 -25.09 -1.80 -6.86
CA LEU A 30 -24.17 -2.63 -7.65
C LEU A 30 -23.67 -1.92 -8.93
N ARG A 31 -24.52 -1.14 -9.63
CA ARG A 31 -24.10 -0.35 -10.79
C ARG A 31 -23.16 0.79 -10.42
N LEU A 32 -23.35 1.45 -9.26
CA LEU A 32 -22.43 2.48 -8.79
C LEU A 32 -21.03 1.89 -8.47
N PHE A 33 -20.98 0.63 -8.05
CA PHE A 33 -19.73 -0.09 -7.76
C PHE A 33 -19.03 -0.65 -9.02
N THR A 34 -19.77 -0.93 -10.10
CA THR A 34 -19.19 -1.42 -11.36
C THR A 34 -18.74 -0.28 -12.29
N HIS A 35 -19.16 0.96 -12.04
CA HIS A 35 -18.73 2.15 -12.79
C HIS A 35 -17.51 2.88 -12.22
N ILE A 36 -16.79 2.26 -11.29
CA ILE A 36 -15.44 2.70 -10.97
C ILE A 36 -14.61 2.46 -12.24
N GLN A 37 -13.94 3.50 -12.73
CA GLN A 37 -13.19 3.60 -13.99
C GLN A 37 -12.02 2.57 -14.08
N LEU A 38 -12.33 1.29 -13.97
CA LEU A 38 -11.42 0.19 -14.25
C LEU A 38 -11.52 -0.28 -15.72
N LEU A 39 -12.55 0.18 -16.45
CA LEU A 39 -12.79 -0.22 -17.83
C LEU A 39 -11.65 0.13 -18.81
N PRO A 40 -11.01 1.31 -18.77
CA PRO A 40 -9.92 1.61 -19.70
C PRO A 40 -8.69 0.72 -19.51
N ILE A 41 -8.45 0.25 -18.26
CA ILE A 41 -7.31 -0.63 -17.92
C ILE A 41 -7.60 -2.09 -18.31
N LEU A 42 -8.87 -2.46 -18.45
CA LEU A 42 -9.31 -3.81 -18.83
C LEU A 42 -9.37 -4.00 -20.34
N GLU A 43 -9.47 -2.92 -21.12
CA GLU A 43 -9.61 -2.95 -22.59
C GLU A 43 -8.26 -2.83 -23.31
N SER A 44 -7.21 -2.28 -22.68
CA SER A 44 -5.86 -2.33 -23.22
C SER A 44 -5.28 -3.73 -22.94
N GLY A 45 -5.36 -4.62 -23.92
CA GLY A 45 -4.71 -5.94 -23.90
C GLY A 45 -3.19 -5.88 -24.02
N GLU A 46 -2.58 -4.75 -23.71
CA GLU A 46 -1.15 -4.49 -23.75
C GLU A 46 -0.53 -4.72 -22.37
N GLU A 47 0.59 -5.40 -22.30
CA GLU A 47 1.37 -5.65 -21.11
C GLU A 47 1.96 -4.33 -20.59
N THR A 48 1.49 -3.79 -19.44
CA THR A 48 2.04 -2.54 -18.84
C THR A 48 3.15 -2.84 -17.85
N THR A 49 4.21 -2.04 -17.88
CA THR A 49 5.27 -2.09 -16.86
C THR A 49 4.65 -1.86 -15.49
N LEU A 50 4.77 -2.85 -14.60
CA LEU A 50 4.24 -2.77 -13.24
C LEU A 50 5.03 -1.72 -12.45
N VAL A 51 4.41 -0.56 -12.28
CA VAL A 51 4.92 0.52 -11.44
C VAL A 51 4.16 0.50 -10.11
N GLY A 52 4.83 0.85 -9.05
CA GLY A 52 4.25 1.03 -7.74
C GLY A 52 5.09 1.98 -6.93
N GLY A 53 4.59 2.44 -5.78
CA GLY A 53 5.31 3.39 -4.97
C GLY A 53 5.06 3.24 -3.48
N GLN A 54 5.60 4.20 -2.76
CA GLN A 54 5.41 4.37 -1.34
C GLN A 54 5.56 5.83 -0.98
N ALA A 55 4.58 6.40 -0.28
CA ALA A 55 4.71 7.74 0.27
C ALA A 55 5.75 7.78 1.39
N VAL A 56 6.51 8.86 1.42
CA VAL A 56 7.42 9.23 2.50
C VAL A 56 7.12 10.65 2.96
N MET A 57 7.81 11.16 3.97
CA MET A 57 7.63 12.54 4.41
C MET A 57 8.07 13.49 3.28
N GLU A 58 7.19 14.42 2.91
CA GLU A 58 7.39 15.41 1.84
C GLU A 58 7.80 14.81 0.49
N GLY A 59 7.44 13.54 0.24
CA GLY A 59 7.90 12.88 -0.97
C GLY A 59 7.22 11.56 -1.30
N VAL A 60 7.67 10.99 -2.42
CA VAL A 60 7.22 9.69 -2.93
C VAL A 60 8.43 8.91 -3.42
N MET A 61 8.47 7.63 -3.11
CA MET A 61 9.30 6.66 -3.80
C MET A 61 8.47 5.99 -4.89
N MET A 62 8.95 5.99 -6.13
CA MET A 62 8.42 5.18 -7.23
C MET A 62 9.39 4.08 -7.60
N ARG A 63 8.87 2.89 -7.89
CA ARG A 63 9.66 1.75 -8.32
C ARG A 63 9.10 1.15 -9.61
N SER A 64 10.00 0.73 -10.46
CA SER A 64 9.78 -0.11 -11.64
C SER A 64 10.34 -1.53 -11.37
N PRO A 65 10.29 -2.47 -12.31
CA PRO A 65 10.82 -3.81 -12.12
C PRO A 65 12.28 -3.90 -11.70
N HIS A 66 13.15 -3.00 -12.21
CA HIS A 66 14.61 -3.06 -12.00
C HIS A 66 15.22 -1.76 -11.48
N SER A 67 14.39 -0.75 -11.18
CA SER A 67 14.85 0.52 -10.66
C SER A 67 13.88 1.13 -9.64
N TYR A 68 14.36 2.12 -8.88
CA TYR A 68 13.53 2.96 -8.05
C TYR A 68 14.11 4.38 -7.98
N CYS A 69 13.22 5.34 -7.77
CA CYS A 69 13.57 6.71 -7.45
C CYS A 69 12.78 7.20 -6.25
N VAL A 70 13.45 7.87 -5.33
CA VAL A 70 12.83 8.60 -4.22
C VAL A 70 12.94 10.08 -4.56
N ALA A 71 11.82 10.80 -4.58
CA ALA A 71 11.79 12.25 -4.74
C ALA A 71 11.18 12.90 -3.51
N VAL A 72 11.83 13.91 -2.98
CA VAL A 72 11.43 14.66 -1.78
C VAL A 72 11.50 16.15 -2.08
N ARG A 73 10.47 16.90 -1.68
CA ARG A 73 10.44 18.37 -1.79
C ARG A 73 10.95 18.98 -0.52
N LYS A 74 12.02 19.78 -0.62
CA LYS A 74 12.56 20.59 0.48
C LYS A 74 11.66 21.78 0.79
N SER A 75 11.87 22.41 1.94
CA SER A 75 11.20 23.65 2.34
C SER A 75 11.51 24.82 1.38
N SER A 76 12.65 24.79 0.69
CA SER A 76 13.02 25.72 -0.39
C SER A 76 12.15 25.59 -1.65
N GLY A 77 11.35 24.50 -1.77
CA GLY A 77 10.59 24.16 -2.97
C GLY A 77 11.35 23.28 -3.98
N GLU A 78 12.66 23.10 -3.81
CA GLU A 78 13.50 22.22 -4.62
C GLU A 78 13.10 20.75 -4.44
N ILE A 79 13.07 19.96 -5.53
CA ILE A 79 12.87 18.52 -5.48
C ILE A 79 14.25 17.85 -5.58
N VAL A 80 14.59 17.07 -4.56
CA VAL A 80 15.81 16.24 -4.54
C VAL A 80 15.45 14.78 -4.77
N THR A 81 16.30 14.06 -5.50
CA THR A 81 16.07 12.68 -5.90
C THR A 81 17.22 11.77 -5.52
N GLU A 82 16.89 10.51 -5.20
CA GLU A 82 17.82 9.41 -5.15
C GLU A 82 17.30 8.27 -6.03
N GLU A 83 18.02 7.97 -7.08
CA GLU A 83 17.68 6.88 -8.02
C GLU A 83 18.73 5.77 -7.98
N LYS A 84 18.29 4.52 -7.96
CA LYS A 84 19.17 3.36 -7.92
C LYS A 84 18.57 2.17 -8.66
N PRO A 85 19.43 1.29 -9.23
CA PRO A 85 19.01 0.01 -9.76
C PRO A 85 18.50 -0.91 -8.63
N LEU A 86 17.51 -1.72 -8.95
CA LEU A 86 16.87 -2.66 -8.05
C LEU A 86 17.05 -4.10 -8.58
N ALA A 87 17.91 -4.88 -7.93
CA ALA A 87 18.04 -6.29 -8.26
C ALA A 87 16.86 -7.09 -7.66
N LYS A 88 16.29 -8.00 -8.45
CA LYS A 88 15.25 -8.91 -7.95
C LYS A 88 15.85 -9.89 -6.95
N LEU A 89 15.21 -10.05 -5.80
CA LEU A 89 15.66 -10.98 -4.77
C LEU A 89 15.65 -12.43 -5.27
N SER A 90 14.72 -12.78 -6.18
CA SER A 90 14.62 -14.09 -6.82
C SER A 90 15.81 -14.45 -7.69
N ASP A 91 16.55 -13.44 -8.20
CA ASP A 91 17.72 -13.67 -9.05
C ASP A 91 18.96 -14.00 -8.19
N ARG A 92 19.02 -13.42 -6.99
CA ARG A 92 20.08 -13.72 -5.99
C ARG A 92 19.87 -15.06 -5.28
N HIS A 93 18.62 -15.39 -4.98
CA HIS A 93 18.26 -16.56 -4.16
C HIS A 93 17.10 -17.32 -4.80
N PRO A 94 17.36 -18.46 -5.48
CA PRO A 94 16.32 -19.24 -6.19
C PRO A 94 15.14 -19.70 -5.31
N ALA A 95 15.34 -19.86 -4.00
CA ALA A 95 14.28 -20.21 -3.04
C ALA A 95 13.09 -19.24 -3.07
N PHE A 96 13.35 -17.95 -3.36
CA PHE A 96 12.27 -16.94 -3.49
C PHE A 96 11.49 -17.02 -4.82
N LYS A 97 11.75 -18.02 -5.67
CA LYS A 97 10.87 -18.36 -6.79
C LYS A 97 9.71 -19.26 -6.36
N LEU A 98 9.86 -19.96 -5.23
CA LEU A 98 8.83 -20.87 -4.71
C LEU A 98 7.59 -20.09 -4.17
N PRO A 99 6.38 -20.65 -4.37
CA PRO A 99 5.16 -20.12 -3.76
C PRO A 99 5.36 -19.92 -2.25
N VAL A 100 4.66 -18.96 -1.67
CA VAL A 100 4.76 -18.53 -0.26
C VAL A 100 6.09 -17.82 0.05
N LEU A 101 7.26 -18.42 -0.25
CA LEU A 101 8.57 -17.80 0.01
C LEU A 101 8.77 -16.52 -0.81
N ARG A 102 8.30 -16.50 -2.05
CA ARG A 102 8.36 -15.28 -2.88
C ARG A 102 7.57 -14.12 -2.27
N GLY A 103 6.42 -14.40 -1.62
CA GLY A 103 5.64 -13.38 -0.93
C GLY A 103 6.38 -12.77 0.27
N VAL A 104 7.03 -13.62 1.06
CA VAL A 104 7.89 -13.18 2.17
C VAL A 104 9.07 -12.36 1.65
N GLY A 105 9.76 -12.84 0.60
CA GLY A 105 10.88 -12.13 -0.02
C GLY A 105 10.48 -10.76 -0.58
N THR A 106 9.34 -10.69 -1.28
CA THR A 106 8.80 -9.44 -1.82
C THR A 106 8.48 -8.44 -0.71
N LEU A 107 7.86 -8.90 0.39
CA LEU A 107 7.58 -8.03 1.53
C LEU A 107 8.87 -7.53 2.21
N CYS A 108 9.84 -8.41 2.45
CA CYS A 108 11.12 -8.02 3.03
C CYS A 108 11.85 -6.99 2.15
N GLN A 109 11.85 -7.18 0.83
CA GLN A 109 12.45 -6.23 -0.10
C GLN A 109 11.70 -4.89 -0.09
N ALA A 110 10.37 -4.90 -0.07
CA ALA A 110 9.56 -3.68 -0.01
C ALA A 110 9.79 -2.92 1.31
N MET A 111 9.85 -3.62 2.44
CA MET A 111 10.15 -3.00 3.74
C MET A 111 11.55 -2.38 3.77
N TRP A 112 12.56 -3.10 3.28
CA TRP A 112 13.92 -2.59 3.22
C TRP A 112 14.03 -1.34 2.34
N LEU A 113 13.36 -1.34 1.18
CA LEU A 113 13.32 -0.22 0.26
C LEU A 113 12.58 0.97 0.89
N GLY A 114 11.44 0.72 1.55
CA GLY A 114 10.69 1.73 2.27
C GLY A 114 11.48 2.37 3.42
N MET A 115 12.26 1.59 4.17
CA MET A 115 13.15 2.12 5.21
C MET A 115 14.23 3.03 4.62
N LYS A 116 14.82 2.68 3.47
CA LYS A 116 15.78 3.55 2.78
C LYS A 116 15.13 4.86 2.33
N ALA A 117 13.95 4.77 1.73
CA ALA A 117 13.23 5.95 1.26
C ALA A 117 12.84 6.88 2.43
N LEU A 118 12.39 6.32 3.56
CA LEU A 118 12.11 7.08 4.77
C LEU A 118 13.38 7.74 5.34
N HIS A 119 14.51 7.03 5.36
CA HIS A 119 15.77 7.57 5.84
C HIS A 119 16.27 8.71 4.94
N PHE A 120 16.18 8.56 3.63
CA PHE A 120 16.49 9.63 2.66
C PHE A 120 15.63 10.87 2.92
N SER A 121 14.31 10.70 3.03
CA SER A 121 13.38 11.79 3.31
C SER A 121 13.67 12.47 4.65
N ALA A 122 13.88 11.70 5.72
CA ALA A 122 14.14 12.24 7.05
C ALA A 122 15.45 13.05 7.11
N ASN A 123 16.51 12.59 6.43
CA ASN A 123 17.79 13.30 6.39
C ASN A 123 17.66 14.69 5.73
N HIS A 124 16.98 14.77 4.57
CA HIS A 124 16.82 16.04 3.86
C HIS A 124 15.92 17.01 4.59
N LEU A 125 14.88 16.51 5.27
CA LEU A 125 14.04 17.37 6.12
C LEU A 125 14.77 17.85 7.38
N ALA A 126 15.65 17.04 7.95
CA ALA A 126 16.49 17.46 9.08
C ALA A 126 17.50 18.53 8.66
N GLU A 127 18.12 18.39 7.48
CA GLU A 127 19.02 19.41 6.92
C GLU A 127 18.31 20.77 6.69
N ASP A 128 17.06 20.72 6.22
CA ASP A 128 16.24 21.93 6.05
C ASP A 128 15.94 22.65 7.36
N LEU A 129 15.72 21.91 8.45
CA LEU A 129 15.43 22.47 9.76
C LEU A 129 16.70 23.02 10.45
N ASP A 130 17.86 22.43 10.18
CA ASP A 130 19.14 22.87 10.74
C ASP A 130 19.77 24.05 9.98
N GLY A 131 19.36 24.29 8.72
CA GLY A 131 19.85 25.40 7.89
C GLY A 131 19.65 26.80 8.49
N ASP A 132 18.67 26.98 9.38
CA ASP A 132 18.42 28.24 10.09
C ASP A 132 19.18 28.34 11.44
N LYS A 133 19.83 27.27 11.90
CA LYS A 133 20.53 27.19 13.19
C LYS A 133 21.87 26.48 13.11
N ALA A 134 22.70 26.84 12.10
CA ALA A 134 24.09 26.38 12.01
C ALA A 134 24.97 26.97 13.13
N SER A 135 24.65 26.65 14.38
CA SER A 135 25.49 26.85 15.55
C SER A 135 25.75 25.50 16.19
N LYS A 136 26.94 24.92 15.88
CA LYS A 136 27.72 23.98 16.70
C LYS A 136 26.97 23.30 17.87
N LYS A 137 25.96 22.49 17.60
CA LYS A 137 25.66 21.38 18.50
C LYS A 137 26.22 20.12 17.85
N GLU A 138 27.27 19.57 18.47
CA GLU A 138 27.78 18.25 18.18
C GLU A 138 26.58 17.35 17.87
N LYS A 139 26.58 16.74 16.68
CA LYS A 139 25.65 15.63 16.35
C LYS A 139 25.92 14.58 17.44
N LYS A 140 25.10 14.60 18.46
CA LYS A 140 25.11 13.56 19.49
C LYS A 140 24.60 12.32 18.75
N GLU A 141 25.53 11.59 18.15
CA GLU A 141 25.24 10.29 17.54
C GLU A 141 24.52 9.47 18.60
N LEU A 142 23.24 9.24 18.41
CA LEU A 142 22.49 8.33 19.24
C LEU A 142 23.28 7.03 19.26
N SER A 143 23.78 6.64 20.44
CA SER A 143 24.53 5.41 20.59
C SER A 143 23.82 4.29 19.84
N SER A 144 24.55 3.53 19.02
CA SER A 144 23.98 2.41 18.24
C SER A 144 23.17 1.47 19.13
N TRP A 145 23.57 1.32 20.41
CA TRP A 145 22.81 0.55 21.39
C TRP A 145 21.45 1.15 21.70
N ALA A 146 21.33 2.47 21.90
CA ALA A 146 20.05 3.13 22.18
C ALA A 146 19.07 3.02 21.01
N MET A 147 19.59 3.08 19.77
CA MET A 147 18.78 2.86 18.56
C MET A 147 18.25 1.42 18.50
N TRP A 148 19.08 0.41 18.72
CA TRP A 148 18.67 -0.99 18.74
C TRP A 148 17.71 -1.30 19.90
N ALA A 149 17.93 -0.70 21.07
CA ALA A 149 17.02 -0.82 22.22
C ALA A 149 15.63 -0.24 21.89
N ASN A 150 15.56 0.92 21.22
CA ASN A 150 14.29 1.53 20.80
C ASN A 150 13.56 0.65 19.77
N VAL A 151 14.26 0.11 18.77
CA VAL A 151 13.68 -0.82 17.79
C VAL A 151 13.17 -2.08 18.48
N GLY A 152 13.97 -2.66 19.39
CA GLY A 152 13.58 -3.85 20.16
C GLY A 152 12.35 -3.61 21.03
N PHE A 153 12.31 -2.47 21.74
CA PHE A 153 11.15 -2.07 22.54
C PHE A 153 9.90 -1.87 21.68
N SER A 154 10.04 -1.18 20.55
CA SER A 154 8.92 -0.94 19.62
C SER A 154 8.35 -2.25 19.07
N LEU A 155 9.22 -3.18 18.69
CA LEU A 155 8.83 -4.51 18.21
C LEU A 155 8.15 -5.32 19.31
N ALA A 156 8.69 -5.35 20.52
CA ALA A 156 8.11 -6.02 21.67
C ALA A 156 6.73 -5.44 22.02
N PHE A 157 6.61 -4.11 22.04
CA PHE A 157 5.34 -3.41 22.26
C PHE A 157 4.31 -3.73 21.18
N PHE A 158 4.72 -3.77 19.90
CA PHE A 158 3.84 -4.14 18.80
C PHE A 158 3.34 -5.59 18.92
N ILE A 159 4.23 -6.55 19.24
CA ILE A 159 3.86 -7.94 19.47
C ILE A 159 2.90 -8.04 20.65
N PHE A 160 3.16 -7.35 21.73
CA PHE A 160 2.28 -7.29 22.88
C PHE A 160 0.90 -6.75 22.49
N LEU A 161 0.83 -5.61 21.86
CA LEU A 161 -0.45 -4.96 21.51
C LEU A 161 -1.25 -5.76 20.48
N TYR A 162 -0.61 -6.31 19.44
CA TYR A 162 -1.31 -6.96 18.33
C TYR A 162 -1.40 -8.50 18.40
N LYS A 163 -0.63 -9.13 19.27
CA LYS A 163 -0.66 -10.61 19.41
C LYS A 163 -1.13 -11.05 20.77
N PHE A 164 -0.61 -10.43 21.84
CA PHE A 164 -0.94 -10.84 23.21
C PHE A 164 -2.31 -10.28 23.62
N VAL A 165 -2.53 -8.97 23.52
CA VAL A 165 -3.77 -8.33 24.02
C VAL A 165 -5.04 -8.90 23.37
N PRO A 166 -5.16 -9.03 22.03
CA PRO A 166 -6.36 -9.60 21.43
C PRO A 166 -6.62 -11.05 21.86
N LEU A 167 -5.57 -11.88 21.92
CA LEU A 167 -5.69 -13.26 22.34
C LEU A 167 -6.12 -13.37 23.82
N TYR A 168 -5.56 -12.53 24.70
CA TYR A 168 -5.91 -12.47 26.09
C TYR A 168 -7.37 -12.07 26.28
N LEU A 169 -7.79 -10.98 25.66
CA LEU A 169 -9.17 -10.48 25.74
C LEU A 169 -10.16 -11.49 25.14
N ALA A 170 -9.84 -12.13 24.03
CA ALA A 170 -10.70 -13.14 23.43
C ALA A 170 -10.84 -14.39 24.31
N THR A 171 -9.75 -14.81 24.94
CA THR A 171 -9.78 -15.94 25.88
C THR A 171 -10.61 -15.60 27.12
N TRP A 172 -10.40 -14.42 27.69
CA TRP A 172 -11.17 -13.91 28.83
C TRP A 172 -12.67 -13.81 28.51
N PHE A 173 -13.01 -13.25 27.34
CA PHE A 173 -14.39 -13.16 26.88
C PHE A 173 -15.03 -14.54 26.67
N GLY A 174 -14.27 -15.51 26.17
CA GLY A 174 -14.72 -16.90 26.01
C GLY A 174 -15.05 -17.59 27.32
N HIS A 175 -14.44 -17.19 28.45
CA HIS A 175 -14.83 -17.66 29.78
C HIS A 175 -16.13 -17.03 30.28
N LEU A 176 -16.42 -15.78 29.87
CA LEU A 176 -17.66 -15.10 30.27
C LEU A 176 -18.86 -15.53 29.43
N VAL A 177 -18.64 -15.81 28.14
CA VAL A 177 -19.71 -16.18 27.19
C VAL A 177 -19.42 -17.58 26.63
N PRO A 178 -20.09 -18.64 27.15
CA PRO A 178 -19.82 -20.02 26.74
C PRO A 178 -19.95 -20.28 25.23
N ALA A 179 -20.84 -19.57 24.54
CA ALA A 179 -20.99 -19.66 23.08
C ALA A 179 -19.75 -19.22 22.33
N ALA A 180 -18.97 -18.28 22.88
CA ALA A 180 -17.70 -17.79 22.32
C ALA A 180 -16.48 -18.59 22.84
N GLY A 181 -16.65 -19.47 23.81
CA GLY A 181 -15.58 -20.26 24.44
C GLY A 181 -15.02 -21.38 23.57
N SER A 182 -15.68 -21.73 22.46
CA SER A 182 -15.15 -22.69 21.50
C SER A 182 -13.84 -22.20 20.86
N ARG A 183 -13.01 -23.11 20.36
CA ARG A 183 -11.78 -22.75 19.62
C ARG A 183 -12.05 -21.77 18.50
N PHE A 184 -13.10 -22.03 17.73
CA PHE A 184 -13.52 -21.15 16.64
C PHE A 184 -13.98 -19.79 17.18
N GLY A 185 -14.81 -19.78 18.22
CA GLY A 185 -15.31 -18.55 18.84
C GLY A 185 -14.19 -17.64 19.35
N ILE A 186 -13.23 -18.18 20.11
CA ILE A 186 -12.07 -17.43 20.61
C ILE A 186 -11.26 -16.83 19.45
N ASN A 187 -11.01 -17.58 18.36
CA ASN A 187 -10.25 -17.07 17.21
C ASN A 187 -11.02 -16.01 16.43
N MET A 188 -12.34 -16.12 16.33
CA MET A 188 -13.19 -15.09 15.71
C MET A 188 -13.20 -13.80 16.52
N VAL A 189 -13.37 -13.89 17.84
CA VAL A 189 -13.33 -12.73 18.75
C VAL A 189 -11.94 -12.06 18.72
N ASP A 190 -10.86 -12.86 18.78
CA ASP A 190 -9.49 -12.37 18.65
C ASP A 190 -9.27 -11.62 17.33
N GLY A 191 -9.74 -12.17 16.21
CA GLY A 191 -9.64 -11.53 14.90
C GLY A 191 -10.43 -10.23 14.82
N LEU A 192 -11.63 -10.19 15.39
CA LEU A 192 -12.46 -8.99 15.45
C LEU A 192 -11.79 -7.88 16.29
N ILE A 193 -11.26 -8.23 17.46
CA ILE A 193 -10.52 -7.29 18.32
C ILE A 193 -9.33 -6.71 17.55
N ARG A 194 -8.56 -7.53 16.82
CA ARG A 194 -7.44 -7.04 15.97
C ARG A 194 -7.90 -6.10 14.90
N LEU A 195 -9.00 -6.43 14.22
CA LEU A 195 -9.57 -5.58 13.19
C LEU A 195 -9.96 -4.21 13.76
N VAL A 196 -10.65 -4.20 14.90
CA VAL A 196 -11.05 -2.96 15.59
C VAL A 196 -9.82 -2.15 16.02
N LEU A 197 -8.81 -2.79 16.61
CA LEU A 197 -7.57 -2.12 17.01
C LEU A 197 -6.84 -1.54 15.79
N PHE A 198 -6.77 -2.27 14.69
CA PHE A 198 -6.12 -1.82 13.45
C PHE A 198 -6.84 -0.63 12.83
N LEU A 199 -8.16 -0.72 12.64
CA LEU A 199 -8.95 0.37 12.08
C LEU A 199 -8.96 1.60 12.99
N GLY A 200 -9.07 1.39 14.30
CA GLY A 200 -8.99 2.45 15.31
C GLY A 200 -7.64 3.16 15.29
N PHE A 201 -6.55 2.40 15.23
CA PHE A 201 -5.20 2.96 15.10
C PHE A 201 -5.04 3.78 13.84
N LEU A 202 -5.42 3.24 12.67
CA LEU A 202 -5.36 3.97 11.40
C LEU A 202 -6.19 5.26 11.43
N TYR A 203 -7.40 5.18 11.99
CA TYR A 203 -8.25 6.36 12.15
C TYR A 203 -7.59 7.42 13.03
N LEU A 204 -7.02 7.03 14.17
CA LEU A 204 -6.34 7.95 15.08
C LEU A 204 -5.14 8.63 14.43
N ILE A 205 -4.25 7.85 13.79
CA ILE A 205 -3.06 8.43 13.14
C ILE A 205 -3.44 9.30 11.93
N SER A 206 -4.54 8.99 11.23
CA SER A 206 -5.00 9.79 10.08
C SER A 206 -5.44 11.22 10.49
N ARG A 207 -5.67 11.45 11.79
CA ARG A 207 -6.00 12.78 12.34
C ARG A 207 -4.76 13.63 12.66
N MET A 208 -3.58 13.02 12.69
CA MET A 208 -2.32 13.74 12.89
C MET A 208 -1.95 14.47 11.60
N LYS A 209 -1.57 15.76 11.70
CA LYS A 209 -1.27 16.61 10.53
C LYS A 209 -0.16 16.03 9.66
N ASP A 210 0.91 15.54 10.26
CA ASP A 210 2.08 15.01 9.55
C ASP A 210 1.72 13.71 8.81
N ILE A 211 0.97 12.80 9.45
CA ILE A 211 0.51 11.56 8.83
C ILE A 211 -0.49 11.84 7.73
N ARG A 212 -1.41 12.81 7.93
CA ARG A 212 -2.33 13.23 6.87
C ARG A 212 -1.59 13.70 5.64
N ARG A 213 -0.48 14.44 5.81
CA ARG A 213 0.35 14.90 4.72
C ARG A 213 1.03 13.74 3.98
N VAL A 214 1.51 12.72 4.70
CA VAL A 214 1.98 11.46 4.08
C VAL A 214 0.85 10.77 3.30
N PHE A 215 -0.39 10.80 3.80
CA PHE A 215 -1.54 10.23 3.09
C PHE A 215 -1.94 11.03 1.84
N GLU A 216 -1.66 12.33 1.79
CA GLU A 216 -1.79 13.14 0.57
C GLU A 216 -0.75 12.71 -0.49
N TYR A 217 0.51 12.50 -0.10
CA TYR A 217 1.54 11.94 -0.99
C TYR A 217 1.21 10.51 -1.45
N HIS A 218 0.57 9.71 -0.60
CA HIS A 218 0.06 8.38 -0.98
C HIS A 218 -1.07 8.49 -2.02
N GLY A 219 -1.94 9.47 -1.88
CA GLY A 219 -2.93 9.80 -2.89
C GLY A 219 -2.31 10.26 -4.21
N ALA A 220 -1.21 11.04 -4.15
CA ALA A 220 -0.46 11.47 -5.33
C ALA A 220 0.16 10.28 -6.07
N GLU A 221 0.80 9.36 -5.34
CA GLU A 221 1.34 8.13 -5.89
C GLU A 221 0.28 7.36 -6.67
N HIS A 222 -0.89 7.10 -6.07
CA HIS A 222 -1.97 6.36 -6.72
C HIS A 222 -2.48 7.04 -7.99
N LYS A 223 -2.70 8.35 -7.96
CA LYS A 223 -3.16 9.12 -9.13
C LYS A 223 -2.15 9.08 -10.27
N VAL A 224 -0.87 9.21 -9.97
CA VAL A 224 0.21 9.18 -10.96
C VAL A 224 0.38 7.78 -11.55
N VAL A 225 0.28 6.73 -10.73
CA VAL A 225 0.30 5.33 -11.20
C VAL A 225 -0.88 5.07 -12.13
N PHE A 226 -2.10 5.49 -11.78
CA PHE A 226 -3.25 5.35 -12.66
C PHE A 226 -3.11 6.12 -13.98
N ASN A 227 -2.57 7.36 -13.94
CA ASN A 227 -2.32 8.13 -15.15
C ASN A 227 -1.31 7.39 -16.04
N PHE A 228 -0.23 6.87 -15.47
CA PHE A 228 0.75 6.09 -16.21
C PHE A 228 0.13 4.84 -16.85
N GLU A 229 -0.65 4.07 -16.11
CA GLU A 229 -1.33 2.85 -16.58
C GLU A 229 -2.40 3.12 -17.63
N SER A 230 -2.97 4.32 -17.66
CA SER A 230 -3.95 4.72 -18.67
C SER A 230 -3.33 4.99 -20.04
N GLY A 231 -1.99 5.04 -20.14
CA GLY A 231 -1.28 5.40 -21.37
C GLY A 231 -1.37 6.88 -21.76
N GLN A 232 -2.06 7.71 -20.97
CA GLN A 232 -2.12 9.15 -21.20
C GLN A 232 -0.80 9.83 -20.79
N PRO A 233 -0.48 11.01 -21.38
CA PRO A 233 0.68 11.79 -20.92
C PRO A 233 0.66 12.01 -19.43
N VAL A 234 1.77 11.71 -18.75
CA VAL A 234 1.88 11.83 -17.29
C VAL A 234 2.12 13.30 -16.95
N THR A 235 1.01 14.02 -16.72
CA THR A 235 1.00 15.43 -16.31
C THR A 235 0.20 15.61 -15.04
N VAL A 236 0.38 16.75 -14.36
CA VAL A 236 -0.38 17.04 -13.13
C VAL A 236 -1.88 17.09 -13.42
N GLU A 237 -2.27 17.71 -14.53
CA GLU A 237 -3.67 17.86 -14.93
C GLU A 237 -4.34 16.51 -15.17
N ASN A 238 -3.67 15.61 -15.89
CA ASN A 238 -4.17 14.27 -16.18
C ASN A 238 -4.20 13.43 -14.89
N ALA A 239 -3.12 13.43 -14.11
CA ALA A 239 -3.06 12.68 -12.84
C ALA A 239 -4.17 13.10 -11.87
N GLN A 240 -4.48 14.40 -11.78
CA GLN A 240 -5.54 14.89 -10.89
C GLN A 240 -6.95 14.43 -11.26
N GLN A 241 -7.19 13.93 -12.47
CA GLN A 241 -8.48 13.38 -12.89
C GLN A 241 -8.75 11.98 -12.31
N PHE A 242 -7.70 11.26 -11.90
CA PHE A 242 -7.84 9.90 -11.37
C PHE A 242 -8.17 9.88 -9.88
N VAL A 243 -8.71 8.72 -9.44
CA VAL A 243 -9.05 8.47 -8.04
C VAL A 243 -7.80 8.13 -7.22
N THR A 244 -7.89 8.30 -5.89
CA THR A 244 -6.80 7.97 -4.96
C THR A 244 -6.82 6.52 -4.49
N TRP A 245 -7.76 5.68 -4.93
CA TRP A 245 -7.90 4.28 -4.49
C TRP A 245 -7.38 3.33 -5.55
N HIS A 246 -6.29 2.64 -5.26
CA HIS A 246 -5.62 1.76 -6.21
C HIS A 246 -5.72 0.29 -5.77
N PRO A 247 -6.13 -0.65 -6.64
CA PRO A 247 -6.36 -2.05 -6.26
C PRO A 247 -5.09 -2.82 -5.86
N ARG A 248 -3.92 -2.35 -6.28
CA ARG A 248 -2.61 -2.98 -5.95
C ARG A 248 -1.90 -2.33 -4.78
N CYS A 249 -2.57 -1.48 -4.02
CA CYS A 249 -1.99 -0.81 -2.86
C CYS A 249 -1.63 -1.79 -1.73
N GLY A 250 -0.47 -1.57 -1.12
CA GLY A 250 0.02 -2.36 0.02
C GLY A 250 -0.89 -2.35 1.25
N THR A 251 -1.73 -1.30 1.43
CA THR A 251 -2.68 -1.25 2.56
C THR A 251 -3.80 -2.28 2.41
N SER A 252 -4.23 -2.59 1.19
CA SER A 252 -5.17 -3.69 0.92
C SER A 252 -4.57 -5.05 1.29
N PHE A 253 -3.25 -5.22 1.10
CA PHE A 253 -2.54 -6.43 1.51
C PHE A 253 -2.64 -6.68 3.02
N LEU A 254 -2.54 -5.64 3.86
CA LEU A 254 -2.65 -5.79 5.31
C LEU A 254 -4.00 -6.37 5.73
N LEU A 255 -5.08 -5.96 5.10
CA LEU A 255 -6.42 -6.50 5.40
C LEU A 255 -6.53 -7.98 4.99
N VAL A 256 -5.99 -8.35 3.83
CA VAL A 256 -5.95 -9.76 3.40
C VAL A 256 -5.12 -10.60 4.35
N VAL A 257 -3.97 -10.10 4.82
CA VAL A 257 -3.16 -10.76 5.86
C VAL A 257 -3.97 -11.00 7.13
N MET A 258 -4.78 -10.03 7.57
CA MET A 258 -5.60 -10.18 8.78
C MET A 258 -6.68 -11.26 8.61
N VAL A 259 -7.40 -11.25 7.48
CA VAL A 259 -8.43 -12.25 7.18
C VAL A 259 -7.82 -13.66 7.04
N THR A 260 -6.69 -13.76 6.32
CA THR A 260 -5.95 -15.02 6.18
C THR A 260 -5.45 -15.54 7.53
N ALA A 261 -4.95 -14.64 8.39
CA ALA A 261 -4.54 -15.00 9.74
C ALA A 261 -5.71 -15.55 10.58
N MET A 262 -6.90 -14.91 10.52
CA MET A 262 -8.09 -15.38 11.19
C MET A 262 -8.46 -16.80 10.73
N ALA A 263 -8.48 -17.05 9.43
CA ALA A 263 -8.80 -18.35 8.86
C ALA A 263 -7.78 -19.43 9.30
N ILE A 264 -6.48 -19.14 9.23
CA ILE A 264 -5.43 -20.09 9.64
C ILE A 264 -5.49 -20.35 11.14
N TYR A 265 -5.68 -19.30 11.96
CA TYR A 265 -5.74 -19.48 13.42
C TYR A 265 -6.99 -20.25 13.87
N ALA A 266 -8.10 -20.15 13.14
CA ALA A 266 -9.30 -20.94 13.42
C ALA A 266 -9.08 -22.46 13.26
N LEU A 267 -8.10 -22.85 12.41
CA LEU A 267 -7.74 -24.26 12.16
C LEU A 267 -6.72 -24.81 13.15
N LEU A 268 -6.12 -23.98 14.03
CA LEU A 268 -5.10 -24.45 14.98
C LEU A 268 -5.69 -25.34 16.06
N PRO A 269 -5.12 -26.54 16.28
CA PRO A 269 -5.67 -27.52 17.25
C PRO A 269 -5.22 -27.25 18.69
N PHE A 270 -4.60 -26.12 18.99
CA PHE A 270 -4.05 -25.82 20.31
C PHE A 270 -5.14 -25.28 21.26
N ASP A 271 -5.12 -25.75 22.50
CA ASP A 271 -6.01 -25.27 23.58
C ASP A 271 -5.28 -24.34 24.55
N SER A 272 -4.00 -24.60 24.82
CA SER A 272 -3.18 -23.76 25.69
C SER A 272 -2.96 -22.36 25.13
N PHE A 273 -3.07 -21.33 25.98
CA PHE A 273 -2.78 -19.93 25.62
C PHE A 273 -1.36 -19.78 25.07
N THR A 274 -0.37 -20.35 25.75
CA THR A 274 1.05 -20.26 25.34
C THR A 274 1.28 -20.88 23.97
N ALA A 275 0.72 -22.09 23.72
CA ALA A 275 0.83 -22.75 22.42
C ALA A 275 0.18 -21.92 21.30
N LYS A 276 -1.02 -21.37 21.54
CA LYS A 276 -1.69 -20.45 20.61
C LYS A 276 -0.82 -19.22 20.32
N PHE A 277 -0.23 -18.62 21.35
CA PHE A 277 0.58 -17.42 21.19
C PHE A 277 1.85 -17.68 20.36
N ILE A 278 2.60 -18.75 20.70
CA ILE A 278 3.82 -19.14 19.97
C ILE A 278 3.49 -19.50 18.52
N ALA A 279 2.46 -20.31 18.27
CA ALA A 279 2.04 -20.69 16.93
C ALA A 279 1.67 -19.48 16.06
N ARG A 280 1.01 -18.47 16.63
CA ARG A 280 0.66 -17.23 15.92
C ARG A 280 1.86 -16.39 15.49
N ILE A 281 2.97 -16.45 16.22
CA ILE A 281 4.22 -15.82 15.84
C ILE A 281 4.94 -16.66 14.78
N ALA A 282 5.08 -17.96 15.01
CA ALA A 282 5.78 -18.87 14.11
C ALA A 282 5.14 -18.97 12.71
N LEU A 283 3.80 -18.84 12.62
CA LEU A 283 3.06 -18.89 11.36
C LEU A 283 3.05 -17.57 10.57
N LEU A 284 3.60 -16.47 11.10
CA LEU A 284 3.62 -15.19 10.39
C LEU A 284 4.19 -15.28 8.96
N PRO A 285 5.33 -15.92 8.71
CA PRO A 285 5.87 -16.04 7.36
C PRO A 285 4.92 -16.79 6.42
N VAL A 286 4.27 -17.85 6.92
CA VAL A 286 3.31 -18.64 6.14
C VAL A 286 2.08 -17.81 5.80
N ILE A 287 1.52 -17.08 6.78
CA ILE A 287 0.36 -16.20 6.58
C ILE A 287 0.67 -15.12 5.55
N ILE A 288 1.83 -14.48 5.64
CA ILE A 288 2.29 -13.46 4.68
C ILE A 288 2.37 -14.06 3.28
N GLY A 289 3.03 -15.19 3.14
CA GLY A 289 3.19 -15.85 1.85
C GLY A 289 1.88 -16.31 1.23
N VAL A 290 0.99 -16.91 2.01
CA VAL A 290 -0.36 -17.32 1.55
C VAL A 290 -1.18 -16.08 1.14
N SER A 291 -1.14 -15.00 1.93
CA SER A 291 -1.84 -13.75 1.61
C SER A 291 -1.34 -13.15 0.30
N TYR A 292 -0.03 -13.18 0.06
CA TYR A 292 0.57 -12.74 -1.20
C TYR A 292 0.04 -13.55 -2.39
N GLU A 293 -0.01 -14.89 -2.27
CA GLU A 293 -0.53 -15.75 -3.33
C GLU A 293 -2.03 -15.50 -3.59
N LEU A 294 -2.82 -15.26 -2.54
CA LEU A 294 -4.24 -14.92 -2.67
C LEU A 294 -4.43 -13.62 -3.45
N ILE A 295 -3.67 -12.57 -3.13
CA ILE A 295 -3.75 -11.29 -3.85
C ILE A 295 -3.30 -11.46 -5.30
N ARG A 296 -2.20 -12.16 -5.54
CA ARG A 296 -1.72 -12.45 -6.90
C ARG A 296 -2.75 -13.22 -7.72
N PHE A 297 -3.43 -14.19 -7.10
CA PHE A 297 -4.51 -14.94 -7.74
C PHE A 297 -5.72 -14.03 -8.03
N ALA A 298 -6.11 -13.18 -7.06
CA ALA A 298 -7.20 -12.24 -7.23
C ALA A 298 -6.91 -11.20 -8.32
N ALA A 299 -5.67 -10.71 -8.42
CA ALA A 299 -5.26 -9.75 -9.44
C ALA A 299 -5.38 -10.31 -10.87
N LYS A 300 -5.19 -11.63 -11.05
CA LYS A 300 -5.37 -12.30 -12.33
C LYS A 300 -6.84 -12.56 -12.70
N ARG A 301 -7.74 -12.60 -11.72
CA ARG A 301 -9.18 -12.89 -11.89
C ARG A 301 -10.02 -11.73 -11.39
N ARG A 302 -10.01 -10.63 -12.15
CA ARG A 302 -10.64 -9.34 -11.77
C ARG A 302 -12.18 -9.34 -11.77
N GLN A 303 -12.85 -10.48 -12.03
CA GLN A 303 -14.30 -10.59 -12.15
C GLN A 303 -14.92 -11.44 -11.03
N GLY A 304 -16.20 -11.22 -10.75
CA GLY A 304 -17.00 -12.01 -9.81
C GLY A 304 -16.58 -11.86 -8.35
N LEU A 305 -16.46 -12.97 -7.63
CA LEU A 305 -16.19 -13.03 -6.20
C LEU A 305 -14.87 -12.33 -5.81
N MET A 306 -13.86 -12.37 -6.67
CA MET A 306 -12.56 -11.75 -6.39
C MET A 306 -12.66 -10.21 -6.33
N ALA A 307 -13.49 -9.60 -7.16
CA ALA A 307 -13.75 -8.17 -7.09
C ALA A 307 -14.39 -7.77 -5.74
N VAL A 308 -15.29 -8.60 -5.21
CA VAL A 308 -15.93 -8.36 -3.89
C VAL A 308 -14.91 -8.50 -2.76
N LEU A 309 -13.99 -9.46 -2.83
CA LEU A 309 -12.96 -9.68 -1.80
C LEU A 309 -11.93 -8.54 -1.73
N THR A 310 -11.73 -7.78 -2.82
CA THR A 310 -10.82 -6.63 -2.82
C THR A 310 -11.47 -5.33 -2.30
N GLN A 311 -12.80 -5.24 -2.28
CA GLN A 311 -13.54 -4.04 -1.89
C GLN A 311 -13.19 -3.53 -0.47
N PRO A 312 -13.11 -4.36 0.58
CA PRO A 312 -12.74 -3.88 1.91
C PRO A 312 -11.37 -3.20 1.94
N GLY A 313 -10.41 -3.69 1.12
CA GLY A 313 -9.10 -3.07 0.96
C GLY A 313 -9.19 -1.67 0.34
N LEU A 314 -10.04 -1.48 -0.68
CA LEU A 314 -10.28 -0.18 -1.29
C LEU A 314 -10.98 0.80 -0.32
N TRP A 315 -11.89 0.31 0.52
CA TRP A 315 -12.51 1.15 1.56
C TRP A 315 -11.49 1.62 2.60
N LEU A 316 -10.55 0.77 2.97
CA LEU A 316 -9.47 1.14 3.89
C LEU A 316 -8.65 2.31 3.35
N GLN A 317 -8.45 2.38 2.04
CA GLN A 317 -7.70 3.47 1.40
C GLN A 317 -8.39 4.83 1.54
N ARG A 318 -9.70 4.91 1.81
CA ARG A 318 -10.37 6.18 2.14
C ARG A 318 -9.82 6.83 3.42
N ILE A 319 -9.20 6.03 4.31
CA ILE A 319 -8.53 6.52 5.51
C ILE A 319 -7.07 6.82 5.20
N THR A 320 -6.40 5.94 4.44
CA THR A 320 -4.95 5.96 4.25
C THR A 320 -4.49 6.71 2.99
N THR A 321 -5.41 7.26 2.19
CA THR A 321 -5.11 8.18 1.08
C THR A 321 -5.94 9.45 1.21
N GLN A 322 -5.36 10.60 0.85
CA GLN A 322 -6.04 11.90 0.82
C GLN A 322 -5.82 12.55 -0.55
N PRO A 323 -6.73 13.47 -0.98
CA PRO A 323 -6.53 14.23 -2.20
C PRO A 323 -5.23 15.04 -2.16
N PRO A 324 -4.29 14.83 -3.10
CA PRO A 324 -3.04 15.56 -3.13
C PRO A 324 -3.21 16.96 -3.76
N SER A 325 -2.35 17.89 -3.37
CA SER A 325 -2.14 19.15 -4.08
C SER A 325 -1.39 18.91 -5.41
N ASN A 326 -1.41 19.90 -6.31
CA ASN A 326 -0.66 19.84 -7.56
C ASN A 326 0.86 19.72 -7.32
N ALA A 327 1.37 20.40 -6.30
CA ALA A 327 2.78 20.30 -5.91
C ALA A 327 3.18 18.88 -5.45
N GLN A 328 2.29 18.17 -4.75
CA GLN A 328 2.54 16.79 -4.36
C GLN A 328 2.45 15.81 -5.55
N ALA A 329 1.51 16.03 -6.46
CA ALA A 329 1.44 15.26 -7.71
C ALA A 329 2.69 15.45 -8.58
N GLU A 330 3.23 16.67 -8.64
CA GLU A 330 4.48 16.97 -9.34
C GLU A 330 5.67 16.16 -8.79
N VAL A 331 5.81 16.04 -7.47
CA VAL A 331 6.86 15.22 -6.83
C VAL A 331 6.72 13.74 -7.23
N ALA A 332 5.49 13.22 -7.23
CA ALA A 332 5.23 11.84 -7.62
C ALA A 332 5.52 11.59 -9.11
N ILE A 333 5.18 12.53 -9.99
CA ILE A 333 5.52 12.50 -11.43
C ILE A 333 7.03 12.52 -11.61
N HIS A 334 7.73 13.38 -10.89
CA HIS A 334 9.18 13.48 -10.94
C HIS A 334 9.85 12.15 -10.55
N ALA A 335 9.41 11.54 -9.43
CA ALA A 335 9.90 10.23 -9.00
C ALA A 335 9.64 9.13 -10.05
N LEU A 336 8.45 9.12 -10.68
CA LEU A 336 8.10 8.15 -11.71
C LEU A 336 8.99 8.30 -12.94
N ASN A 337 9.16 9.53 -13.48
CA ASN A 337 9.94 9.78 -14.68
C ASN A 337 11.39 9.31 -14.50
N HIS A 338 12.04 9.67 -13.39
CA HIS A 338 13.41 9.24 -13.09
C HIS A 338 13.52 7.72 -12.92
N ALA A 339 12.56 7.07 -12.26
CA ALA A 339 12.54 5.61 -12.15
C ALA A 339 12.42 4.95 -13.54
N MET A 340 11.59 5.52 -14.43
CA MET A 340 11.40 4.99 -15.78
C MET A 340 12.56 5.27 -16.73
N GLU A 341 13.24 6.41 -16.59
CA GLU A 341 14.46 6.72 -17.34
C GLU A 341 15.58 5.72 -16.98
N LEU A 342 15.77 5.45 -15.71
CA LEU A 342 16.74 4.46 -15.24
C LEU A 342 16.38 3.03 -15.68
N GLU A 343 15.08 2.67 -15.68
CA GLU A 343 14.60 1.38 -16.19
C GLU A 343 14.96 1.19 -17.67
N LYS A 344 14.71 2.20 -18.51
CA LYS A 344 15.07 2.19 -19.93
C LYS A 344 16.59 2.08 -20.13
N ALA A 345 17.39 2.82 -19.35
CA ALA A 345 18.84 2.77 -19.42
C ALA A 345 19.43 1.39 -19.08
N GLN A 346 18.72 0.59 -18.29
CA GLN A 346 19.11 -0.77 -17.93
C GLN A 346 18.63 -1.85 -18.90
N GLY A 347 18.04 -1.45 -20.04
CA GLY A 347 17.51 -2.38 -21.04
C GLY A 347 16.24 -3.11 -20.59
N GLY A 348 15.55 -2.59 -19.59
CA GLY A 348 14.21 -3.02 -19.23
C GLY A 348 13.28 -2.75 -20.41
N GLU A 349 12.77 -3.79 -21.06
CA GLU A 349 11.63 -3.65 -21.96
C GLU A 349 10.48 -3.07 -21.15
N LEU A 350 9.84 -2.04 -21.71
CA LEU A 350 8.55 -1.54 -21.19
C LEU A 350 7.49 -2.60 -21.48
N VAL A 351 7.55 -3.69 -20.75
CA VAL A 351 6.50 -4.71 -20.81
C VAL A 351 5.33 -4.15 -20.01
N ILE A 352 4.36 -3.64 -20.74
CA ILE A 352 3.09 -3.18 -20.22
C ILE A 352 2.26 -4.44 -19.92
N ALA A 353 2.08 -4.82 -18.65
CA ALA A 353 1.36 -6.03 -18.23
C ALA A 353 -0.11 -5.76 -17.93
#